data_73d43615cca332ac2887c9d8d87ad165
#
_entry.id   73d43615cca332ac2887c9d8d87ad165
#
_cell.length_a   1.000
_cell.length_b   1.000
_cell.length_c   1.000
_cell.angle_alpha   90.00
_cell.angle_beta   90.00
_cell.angle_gamma   90.00
#
_symmetry.space_group_name_H-M   'P 1'
#
loop_
_entity.id
_entity.type
_entity.pdbx_description
1 polymer ?
#
loop_
_entity_poly.entity_id
_entity_poly.type
_entity_poly.pdbx_seq_one_letter_code
_entity_poly.pdbx_strand_id
1 'polypeptide(L)'
;MIKLRNFNLEKIDKIKHYSLLMSLNRDKSINKYISHNFISFLDKHEAESDDKMEIGKAYVVNKDKKNIGVVGTLDMSSTGIVEVWYSIDKDLRGKGYGEKVLAQVTPYLIENIKGLNDIKLKIDKNNKASKKVALRNGYILDDEDKELGIDIYHYFGKH
;
A
#
# COMPACT_ATOMS: atom_id res chain seq x y z
N MET A 1 7.65 3.26 15.68
CA MET A 1 7.92 2.63 14.37
C MET A 1 7.36 1.23 14.36
N ILE A 2 6.63 0.88 13.31
CA ILE A 2 6.04 -0.45 13.18
C ILE A 2 7.10 -1.38 12.60
N LYS A 3 7.43 -2.44 13.31
CA LYS A 3 8.43 -3.41 12.86
C LYS A 3 7.76 -4.59 12.19
N LEU A 4 8.08 -4.81 10.93
CA LEU A 4 7.74 -6.01 10.19
C LEU A 4 8.99 -6.87 10.06
N ARG A 5 8.87 -8.03 9.45
CA ARG A 5 9.97 -8.99 9.36
C ARG A 5 11.23 -8.41 8.68
N ASN A 6 11.06 -7.76 7.55
CA ASN A 6 12.18 -7.21 6.76
C ASN A 6 12.15 -5.70 6.63
N PHE A 7 11.08 -5.06 7.11
CA PHE A 7 10.86 -3.63 6.94
C PHE A 7 10.40 -3.00 8.23
N ASN A 8 10.60 -1.69 8.30
CA ASN A 8 9.95 -0.87 9.31
C ASN A 8 8.98 0.06 8.59
N LEU A 9 7.87 0.38 9.25
CA LEU A 9 6.95 1.39 8.78
C LEU A 9 7.05 2.59 9.70
N GLU A 10 7.29 3.76 9.11
CA GLU A 10 7.41 5.00 9.86
C GLU A 10 6.30 5.96 9.49
N LYS A 11 5.86 6.73 10.47
CA LYS A 11 5.03 7.88 10.24
C LYS A 11 5.70 8.80 9.22
N ILE A 12 4.92 9.34 8.28
CA ILE A 12 5.47 10.25 7.27
C ILE A 12 5.91 11.56 7.91
N ASP A 13 7.14 11.96 7.62
CA ASP A 13 7.71 13.25 7.97
C ASP A 13 8.16 13.92 6.67
N LYS A 14 7.54 15.05 6.34
CA LYS A 14 7.77 15.70 5.04
C LYS A 14 9.20 16.20 4.85
N ILE A 15 9.89 16.49 5.93
CA ILE A 15 11.30 16.92 5.88
C ILE A 15 12.21 15.71 5.74
N LYS A 16 12.06 14.75 6.65
CA LYS A 16 12.88 13.54 6.67
C LYS A 16 12.72 12.71 5.40
N HIS A 17 11.51 12.61 4.89
CA HIS A 17 11.17 11.78 3.73
C HIS A 17 11.03 12.57 2.43
N TYR A 18 11.50 13.80 2.40
CA TYR A 18 11.30 14.73 1.27
C TYR A 18 11.69 14.11 -0.08
N SER A 19 12.87 13.51 -0.16
CA SER A 19 13.40 12.95 -1.40
C SER A 19 12.48 11.85 -1.96
N LEU A 20 12.06 10.92 -1.11
CA LEU A 20 11.14 9.86 -1.49
C LEU A 20 9.80 10.45 -1.94
N LEU A 21 9.23 11.37 -1.16
CA LEU A 21 7.92 11.94 -1.45
C LEU A 21 7.91 12.70 -2.77
N MET A 22 8.99 13.43 -3.07
CA MET A 22 9.10 14.12 -4.34
C MET A 22 9.24 13.16 -5.53
N SER A 23 9.99 12.09 -5.35
CA SER A 23 10.13 11.05 -6.37
C SER A 23 8.77 10.42 -6.69
N LEU A 24 8.01 10.05 -5.65
CA LEU A 24 6.68 9.46 -5.82
C LEU A 24 5.67 10.46 -6.41
N ASN A 25 5.76 11.72 -6.02
CA ASN A 25 4.86 12.75 -6.54
C ASN A 25 5.04 13.00 -8.05
N ARG A 26 6.25 12.80 -8.56
CA ARG A 26 6.54 12.93 -9.99
C ARG A 26 6.15 11.69 -10.80
N ASP A 27 5.88 10.59 -10.13
CA ASP A 27 5.57 9.32 -10.79
C ASP A 27 4.13 9.32 -11.28
N LYS A 28 3.96 9.42 -12.59
CA LYS A 28 2.65 9.48 -13.24
C LYS A 28 1.80 8.22 -13.02
N SER A 29 2.43 7.08 -12.78
CA SER A 29 1.70 5.83 -12.57
C SER A 29 0.93 5.85 -11.25
N ILE A 30 1.39 6.59 -10.25
CA ILE A 30 0.72 6.73 -8.97
C ILE A 30 -0.49 7.65 -9.09
N ASN A 31 -0.35 8.76 -9.80
CA ASN A 31 -1.38 9.78 -9.91
C ASN A 31 -2.66 9.29 -10.60
N LYS A 32 -2.56 8.23 -11.37
CA LYS A 32 -3.71 7.65 -12.08
C LYS A 32 -4.78 7.12 -11.13
N TYR A 33 -4.40 6.60 -9.97
CA TYR A 33 -5.32 5.91 -9.05
C TYR A 33 -5.59 6.65 -7.76
N ILE A 34 -4.62 7.44 -7.31
CA ILE A 34 -4.66 8.00 -5.98
C ILE A 34 -5.14 9.43 -6.02
N SER A 35 -4.52 10.28 -6.84
CA SER A 35 -4.85 11.70 -6.92
C SER A 35 -3.99 12.37 -7.97
N HIS A 36 -4.42 13.53 -8.43
CA HIS A 36 -3.60 14.40 -9.27
C HIS A 36 -2.36 14.92 -8.54
N ASN A 37 -2.39 14.87 -7.21
CA ASN A 37 -1.27 15.33 -6.37
C ASN A 37 -1.09 14.36 -5.20
N PHE A 38 -0.05 13.56 -5.29
CA PHE A 38 0.26 12.55 -4.28
C PHE A 38 0.52 13.16 -2.91
N ILE A 39 1.19 14.31 -2.86
CA ILE A 39 1.47 14.99 -1.59
C ILE A 39 0.17 15.42 -0.92
N SER A 40 -0.77 15.99 -1.67
CA SER A 40 -2.08 16.37 -1.13
C SER A 40 -2.86 15.16 -0.63
N PHE A 41 -2.77 14.04 -1.34
CA PHE A 41 -3.37 12.78 -0.91
C PHE A 41 -2.77 12.34 0.44
N LEU A 42 -1.45 12.37 0.58
CA LEU A 42 -0.78 11.99 1.82
C LEU A 42 -1.15 12.88 2.99
N ASP A 43 -1.36 14.17 2.76
CA ASP A 43 -1.79 15.11 3.80
C ASP A 43 -3.10 14.68 4.45
N LYS A 44 -4.01 14.12 3.66
CA LYS A 44 -5.29 13.63 4.15
C LYS A 44 -5.19 12.26 4.83
N HIS A 45 -4.07 11.57 4.66
CA HIS A 45 -3.86 10.20 5.16
C HIS A 45 -2.67 10.13 6.11
N GLU A 46 -2.32 11.25 6.71
CA GLU A 46 -1.20 11.32 7.66
C GLU A 46 -1.56 10.66 8.98
N ALA A 47 -0.75 9.70 9.40
CA ALA A 47 -0.92 9.03 10.69
C ALA A 47 -0.44 9.93 11.83
N GLU A 48 -1.11 9.85 12.98
CA GLU A 48 -0.70 10.58 14.17
C GLU A 48 0.47 9.88 14.87
N SER A 49 0.53 8.55 14.74
CA SER A 49 1.52 7.72 15.41
C SER A 49 1.92 6.56 14.51
N ASP A 50 3.09 5.99 14.75
CA ASP A 50 3.54 4.76 14.11
C ASP A 50 3.80 3.63 15.12
N ASP A 51 3.01 3.58 16.19
CA ASP A 51 3.01 2.45 17.11
C ASP A 51 2.34 1.23 16.48
N LYS A 52 1.30 1.47 15.69
CA LYS A 52 0.59 0.45 14.89
C LYS A 52 -0.03 1.11 13.67
N MET A 53 -0.33 0.33 12.64
CA MET A 53 -1.03 0.86 11.47
C MET A 53 -2.47 1.25 11.82
N GLU A 54 -2.80 2.47 11.45
CA GLU A 54 -4.16 3.01 11.57
C GLU A 54 -4.83 2.90 10.19
N ILE A 55 -6.10 2.52 10.19
CA ILE A 55 -6.90 2.46 8.94
C ILE A 55 -7.03 3.86 8.35
N GLY A 56 -6.90 3.95 7.03
CA GLY A 56 -7.00 5.22 6.30
C GLY A 56 -5.74 6.06 6.35
N LYS A 57 -4.62 5.49 6.77
CA LYS A 57 -3.36 6.22 6.93
C LYS A 57 -2.23 5.59 6.11
N ALA A 58 -1.20 6.39 5.86
CA ALA A 58 -0.05 6.01 5.06
C ALA A 58 1.26 6.09 5.87
N TYR A 59 2.18 5.22 5.53
CA TYR A 59 3.47 5.08 6.22
C TYR A 59 4.59 4.92 5.22
N VAL A 60 5.78 5.44 5.56
CA VAL A 60 6.98 5.21 4.77
C VAL A 60 7.51 3.81 5.10
N VAL A 61 7.83 3.07 4.05
CA VAL A 61 8.49 1.76 4.18
C VAL A 61 9.99 1.99 4.20
N ASN A 62 10.61 1.54 5.28
CA ASN A 62 12.05 1.69 5.49
C ASN A 62 12.71 0.33 5.57
N LYS A 63 13.83 0.18 4.85
CA LYS A 63 14.66 -1.01 4.93
C LYS A 63 16.12 -0.58 5.08
N ASP A 64 16.76 -1.02 6.18
CA ASP A 64 18.17 -0.74 6.45
C ASP A 64 18.49 0.77 6.32
N LYS A 65 17.66 1.59 6.95
CA LYS A 65 17.75 3.06 6.94
C LYS A 65 17.48 3.71 5.57
N LYS A 66 17.01 2.93 4.60
CA LYS A 66 16.66 3.43 3.28
C LYS A 66 15.14 3.48 3.13
N ASN A 67 14.63 4.61 2.70
CA ASN A 67 13.22 4.80 2.43
C ASN A 67 12.90 4.26 1.04
N ILE A 68 12.14 3.17 0.95
CA ILE A 68 11.93 2.47 -0.33
C ILE A 68 10.58 2.71 -0.95
N GLY A 69 9.62 3.22 -0.18
CA GLY A 69 8.28 3.46 -0.70
C GLY A 69 7.32 3.87 0.38
N VAL A 70 6.05 3.84 0.04
CA VAL A 70 4.94 4.17 0.94
C VAL A 70 3.90 3.06 0.85
N VAL A 71 3.27 2.74 1.96
CA VAL A 71 2.14 1.81 2.03
C VAL A 71 1.06 2.42 2.89
N GLY A 72 -0.18 2.15 2.55
CA GLY A 72 -1.30 2.65 3.33
C GLY A 72 -2.57 1.88 3.08
N THR A 73 -3.60 2.29 3.80
CA THR A 73 -4.94 1.76 3.65
C THR A 73 -5.92 2.89 3.39
N LEU A 74 -7.00 2.58 2.71
CA LEU A 74 -8.17 3.45 2.65
C LEU A 74 -9.17 3.00 3.71
N ASP A 75 -10.25 3.76 3.86
CA ASP A 75 -11.23 3.48 4.91
C ASP A 75 -11.81 2.07 4.80
N MET A 76 -12.03 1.45 5.95
CA MET A 76 -12.64 0.13 6.02
C MET A 76 -14.14 0.23 5.82
N SER A 77 -14.69 -0.65 4.98
CA SER A 77 -16.13 -0.74 4.75
C SER A 77 -16.88 -1.27 5.99
N SER A 78 -18.21 -1.10 5.99
CA SER A 78 -19.06 -1.63 7.06
C SER A 78 -18.99 -3.16 7.19
N THR A 79 -18.59 -3.84 6.12
CA THR A 79 -18.43 -5.30 6.11
C THR A 79 -17.01 -5.75 6.43
N GLY A 80 -16.13 -4.85 6.82
CA GLY A 80 -14.78 -5.19 7.23
C GLY A 80 -13.80 -5.40 6.07
N ILE A 81 -14.03 -4.74 4.95
CA ILE A 81 -13.13 -4.78 3.80
C ILE A 81 -12.28 -3.52 3.79
N VAL A 82 -10.96 -3.68 3.74
CA VAL A 82 -10.02 -2.56 3.64
C VAL A 82 -9.28 -2.63 2.32
N GLU A 83 -9.07 -1.50 1.69
CA GLU A 83 -8.24 -1.41 0.51
C GLU A 83 -6.81 -1.05 0.93
N VAL A 84 -5.84 -1.86 0.49
CA VAL A 84 -4.41 -1.60 0.67
C VAL A 84 -3.85 -1.06 -0.63
N TRP A 85 -2.97 -0.08 -0.51
CA TRP A 85 -2.20 0.43 -1.63
C TRP A 85 -0.74 0.60 -1.22
N TYR A 86 0.15 0.50 -2.18
CA TYR A 86 1.56 0.73 -1.94
C TYR A 86 2.22 1.29 -3.20
N SER A 87 3.31 1.97 -3.01
CA SER A 87 4.13 2.45 -4.12
C SER A 87 5.59 2.39 -3.75
N ILE A 88 6.36 1.69 -4.58
CA ILE A 88 7.81 1.58 -4.42
C ILE A 88 8.48 2.67 -5.25
N ASP A 89 9.52 3.27 -4.71
CA ASP A 89 10.32 4.27 -5.42
C ASP A 89 10.74 3.69 -6.78
N LYS A 90 10.56 4.49 -7.82
CA LYS A 90 10.83 4.12 -9.21
C LYS A 90 12.19 3.47 -9.38
N ASP A 91 13.23 4.01 -8.74
CA ASP A 91 14.60 3.53 -8.87
C ASP A 91 14.85 2.19 -8.17
N LEU A 92 13.90 1.73 -7.38
CA LEU A 92 13.99 0.48 -6.63
C LEU A 92 13.04 -0.60 -7.12
N ARG A 93 12.35 -0.37 -8.23
CA ARG A 93 11.44 -1.35 -8.83
C ARG A 93 12.19 -2.48 -9.48
N GLY A 94 11.52 -3.61 -9.67
CA GLY A 94 12.12 -4.81 -10.25
C GLY A 94 12.98 -5.61 -9.31
N LYS A 95 13.01 -5.28 -8.03
CA LYS A 95 13.81 -5.96 -7.00
C LYS A 95 12.97 -6.78 -6.02
N GLY A 96 11.67 -6.89 -6.27
CA GLY A 96 10.78 -7.68 -5.42
C GLY A 96 10.32 -7.00 -4.14
N TYR A 97 10.56 -5.72 -3.95
CA TYR A 97 10.16 -5.02 -2.72
C TYR A 97 8.65 -4.95 -2.55
N GLY A 98 7.90 -4.65 -3.62
CA GLY A 98 6.44 -4.60 -3.56
C GLY A 98 5.83 -5.92 -3.09
N GLU A 99 6.33 -7.04 -3.61
CA GLU A 99 5.88 -8.36 -3.21
C GLU A 99 6.14 -8.63 -1.72
N LYS A 100 7.34 -8.29 -1.25
CA LYS A 100 7.71 -8.48 0.16
C LYS A 100 6.92 -7.57 1.10
N VAL A 101 6.69 -6.33 0.71
CA VAL A 101 5.88 -5.39 1.49
C VAL A 101 4.47 -5.94 1.64
N LEU A 102 3.83 -6.33 0.54
CA LEU A 102 2.48 -6.88 0.59
C LEU A 102 2.42 -8.17 1.40
N ALA A 103 3.42 -9.04 1.26
CA ALA A 103 3.52 -10.29 2.00
C ALA A 103 3.58 -10.11 3.51
N GLN A 104 4.09 -8.97 3.97
CA GLN A 104 4.21 -8.68 5.40
C GLN A 104 3.09 -7.80 5.93
N VAL A 105 2.58 -6.89 5.12
CA VAL A 105 1.48 -6.00 5.52
C VAL A 105 0.16 -6.76 5.60
N THR A 106 -0.10 -7.67 4.67
CA THR A 106 -1.34 -8.46 4.65
C THR A 106 -1.58 -9.21 5.97
N PRO A 107 -0.66 -10.07 6.44
CA PRO A 107 -0.88 -10.76 7.71
C PRO A 107 -0.88 -9.80 8.90
N TYR A 108 -0.07 -8.75 8.86
CA TYR A 108 -0.07 -7.76 9.93
C TYR A 108 -1.46 -7.15 10.13
N LEU A 109 -2.10 -6.73 9.04
CA LEU A 109 -3.43 -6.13 9.11
C LEU A 109 -4.46 -7.11 9.63
N ILE A 110 -4.43 -8.35 9.15
CA ILE A 110 -5.36 -9.40 9.59
C ILE A 110 -5.23 -9.66 11.08
N GLU A 111 -4.02 -9.70 11.61
CA GLU A 111 -3.76 -9.95 13.01
C GLU A 111 -4.07 -8.77 13.92
N ASN A 112 -3.94 -7.54 13.44
CA ASN A 112 -3.96 -6.36 14.28
C ASN A 112 -5.18 -5.46 14.12
N ILE A 113 -5.95 -5.60 13.04
CA ILE A 113 -7.11 -4.74 12.82
C ILE A 113 -8.39 -5.48 13.20
N LYS A 114 -9.03 -4.99 14.24
CA LYS A 114 -10.29 -5.57 14.72
C LYS A 114 -11.41 -5.36 13.70
N GLY A 115 -12.15 -6.43 13.42
CA GLY A 115 -13.26 -6.37 12.48
C GLY A 115 -12.88 -6.49 11.02
N LEU A 116 -11.60 -6.69 10.74
CA LEU A 116 -11.13 -6.89 9.36
C LEU A 116 -11.50 -8.29 8.88
N ASN A 117 -12.26 -8.36 7.80
CA ASN A 117 -12.67 -9.62 7.18
C ASN A 117 -11.97 -9.89 5.87
N ASP A 118 -11.57 -8.84 5.16
CA ASP A 118 -10.97 -8.98 3.84
C ASP A 118 -10.13 -7.77 3.48
N ILE A 119 -9.18 -7.99 2.57
CA ILE A 119 -8.33 -6.95 2.03
C ILE A 119 -8.51 -6.96 0.52
N LYS A 120 -8.67 -5.79 -0.09
CA LYS A 120 -8.71 -5.68 -1.53
C LYS A 120 -7.58 -4.81 -2.08
N LEU A 121 -7.19 -5.10 -3.31
CA LEU A 121 -6.23 -4.33 -4.09
C LEU A 121 -6.90 -3.91 -5.39
N LYS A 122 -6.70 -2.66 -5.77
CA LYS A 122 -7.09 -2.16 -7.08
C LYS A 122 -5.84 -2.01 -7.93
N ILE A 123 -5.79 -2.73 -9.02
CA ILE A 123 -4.60 -2.80 -9.88
C ILE A 123 -4.98 -2.44 -11.30
N ASP A 124 -4.19 -1.57 -11.93
CA ASP A 124 -4.36 -1.28 -13.35
C ASP A 124 -4.34 -2.57 -14.16
N LYS A 125 -5.31 -2.69 -15.06
CA LYS A 125 -5.46 -3.87 -15.90
C LYS A 125 -4.18 -4.20 -16.68
N ASN A 126 -3.39 -3.19 -17.00
CA ASN A 126 -2.15 -3.34 -17.76
C ASN A 126 -0.92 -3.50 -16.86
N ASN A 127 -1.06 -3.40 -15.55
CA ASN A 127 0.06 -3.54 -14.62
C ASN A 127 0.31 -5.02 -14.30
N LYS A 128 1.01 -5.70 -15.18
CA LYS A 128 1.30 -7.14 -15.07
C LYS A 128 2.13 -7.47 -13.83
N ALA A 129 3.06 -6.60 -13.47
CA ALA A 129 3.92 -6.82 -12.32
C ALA A 129 3.13 -6.85 -11.02
N SER A 130 2.26 -5.86 -10.80
CA SER A 130 1.41 -5.81 -9.61
C SER A 130 0.40 -6.95 -9.56
N LYS A 131 -0.12 -7.38 -10.69
CA LYS A 131 -1.01 -8.55 -10.77
C LYS A 131 -0.31 -9.81 -10.29
N LYS A 132 0.92 -10.04 -10.74
CA LYS A 132 1.72 -11.19 -10.29
C LYS A 132 2.01 -11.13 -8.79
N VAL A 133 2.32 -9.95 -8.28
CA VAL A 133 2.54 -9.73 -6.85
C VAL A 133 1.29 -10.12 -6.06
N ALA A 134 0.12 -9.67 -6.49
CA ALA A 134 -1.15 -9.98 -5.84
C ALA A 134 -1.38 -11.50 -5.80
N LEU A 135 -1.28 -12.16 -6.94
CA LEU A 135 -1.51 -13.61 -7.05
C LEU A 135 -0.53 -14.40 -6.17
N ARG A 136 0.75 -14.02 -6.15
CA ARG A 136 1.76 -14.69 -5.32
C ARG A 136 1.50 -14.53 -3.83
N ASN A 137 0.78 -13.49 -3.44
CA ASN A 137 0.43 -13.24 -2.05
C ASN A 137 -0.95 -13.77 -1.66
N GLY A 138 -1.55 -14.60 -2.48
CA GLY A 138 -2.82 -15.25 -2.18
C GLY A 138 -4.06 -14.41 -2.48
N TYR A 139 -3.89 -13.31 -3.17
CA TYR A 139 -5.02 -12.52 -3.64
C TYR A 139 -5.60 -13.14 -4.90
N ILE A 140 -6.90 -13.01 -5.07
CA ILE A 140 -7.64 -13.60 -6.18
C ILE A 140 -8.37 -12.49 -6.93
N LEU A 141 -8.33 -12.54 -8.26
CA LEU A 141 -9.11 -11.64 -9.10
C LEU A 141 -10.60 -11.92 -8.87
N ASP A 142 -11.32 -10.91 -8.42
CA ASP A 142 -12.72 -11.04 -8.03
C ASP A 142 -13.66 -10.19 -8.88
N ASP A 143 -13.20 -9.01 -9.29
CA ASP A 143 -14.05 -8.07 -10.02
C ASP A 143 -13.19 -7.16 -10.88
N GLU A 144 -13.84 -6.36 -11.73
CA GLU A 144 -13.16 -5.34 -12.52
C GLU A 144 -14.01 -4.09 -12.64
N ASP A 145 -13.35 -2.95 -12.71
CA ASP A 145 -13.96 -1.68 -13.07
C ASP A 145 -13.59 -1.37 -14.51
N LYS A 146 -14.50 -1.65 -15.43
CA LYS A 146 -14.24 -1.51 -16.86
C LYS A 146 -14.06 -0.06 -17.30
N GLU A 147 -14.75 0.86 -16.66
CA GLU A 147 -14.63 2.29 -16.98
C GLU A 147 -13.25 2.82 -16.63
N LEU A 148 -12.71 2.42 -15.51
CA LEU A 148 -11.38 2.86 -15.03
C LEU A 148 -10.24 1.94 -15.51
N GLY A 149 -10.54 0.79 -16.09
CA GLY A 149 -9.53 -0.18 -16.50
C GLY A 149 -8.77 -0.76 -15.32
N ILE A 150 -9.48 -1.08 -14.25
CA ILE A 150 -8.92 -1.57 -13.00
C ILE A 150 -9.44 -2.96 -12.72
N ASP A 151 -8.54 -3.87 -12.33
CA ASP A 151 -8.88 -5.19 -11.80
C ASP A 151 -8.86 -5.13 -10.27
N ILE A 152 -9.85 -5.78 -9.66
CA ILE A 152 -10.02 -5.79 -8.20
C ILE A 152 -9.70 -7.19 -7.69
N TYR A 153 -8.70 -7.25 -6.81
CA TYR A 153 -8.25 -8.50 -6.18
C TYR A 153 -8.66 -8.50 -4.72
N HIS A 154 -9.06 -9.65 -4.21
CA HIS A 154 -9.40 -9.85 -2.82
C HIS A 154 -8.54 -10.93 -2.18
N TYR A 155 -8.18 -10.69 -0.94
CA TYR A 155 -7.55 -11.68 -0.10
C TYR A 155 -8.61 -12.27 0.82
N PHE A 156 -9.30 -13.29 0.35
CA PHE A 156 -10.31 -13.99 1.15
C PHE A 156 -9.67 -14.80 2.28
N GLY A 157 -8.55 -14.47 2.64
CA GLY A 157 -7.65 -14.96 3.63
C GLY A 157 -8.07 -16.15 4.45
N LYS A 158 -7.11 -16.87 4.84
CA LYS A 158 -7.28 -17.86 5.87
C LYS A 158 -7.24 -17.12 7.19
N HIS A 159 -8.40 -16.75 7.60
CA HIS A 159 -8.59 -16.12 8.89
C HIS A 159 -8.53 -17.16 9.98
#